data_bec95357d3cbf3e3344fb8c75644d79b
#
_entry.id   bec95357d3cbf3e3344fb8c75644d79b
#
_cell.length_a   1.000
_cell.length_b   1.000
_cell.length_c   1.000
_cell.angle_alpha   90.00
_cell.angle_beta   90.00
_cell.angle_gamma   90.00
#
_symmetry.space_group_name_H-M   'P 1'
#
loop_
_entity.id
_entity.type
_entity.pdbx_description
1 polymer ?
#
loop_
_entity_poly.entity_id
_entity_poly.type
_entity_poly.pdbx_seq_one_letter_code
_entity_poly.pdbx_strand_id
1 'polypeptide(L)'
;MTAVNKITVLGSGIMGHGIAQVAATVGYNIVLRDIEQSFLDNAMKKIKWSLGKLVEKRKMSQNDADSIYGRITPVVDLKDALKETDLLIEAVPEEMELKKKVYADVDTYAEDKTLYASNTSTLPISEMASLTSRPSRFIGLHFFNPPQLMPLVEVIPGRLTDSRTVSISLDLIRNIGKEPVLCKKDVVGFIVNRIFIPLVHEAAHCLDRDTAEMTQIDSAVKFKMAFPMGIFELADYTGLDVIYKASKEMISRDKKVINPHPLI
;
A
#
# COMPACT_ATOMS: atom_id res chain seq x y z
N MET A 1 0.51 3.65 -26.37
CA MET A 1 0.36 3.30 -24.92
C MET A 1 -0.55 4.35 -24.33
N THR A 2 -1.65 3.97 -23.68
CA THR A 2 -2.47 4.96 -22.96
C THR A 2 -1.65 5.38 -21.72
N ALA A 3 -1.14 6.60 -21.75
CA ALA A 3 -0.41 7.17 -20.62
C ALA A 3 -1.39 7.33 -19.45
N VAL A 4 -0.99 6.94 -18.24
CA VAL A 4 -1.73 7.27 -17.03
C VAL A 4 -1.55 8.77 -16.78
N ASN A 5 -2.63 9.54 -16.70
CA ASN A 5 -2.62 10.96 -16.42
C ASN A 5 -3.42 11.32 -15.18
N LYS A 6 -4.54 10.62 -14.95
CA LYS A 6 -5.43 10.83 -13.83
C LYS A 6 -5.52 9.58 -12.97
N ILE A 7 -5.20 9.73 -11.70
CA ILE A 7 -5.23 8.65 -10.70
C ILE A 7 -6.32 8.97 -9.67
N THR A 8 -7.21 8.01 -9.44
CA THR A 8 -8.18 8.09 -8.34
C THR A 8 -7.72 7.18 -7.20
N VAL A 9 -7.61 7.74 -6.00
CA VAL A 9 -7.29 6.98 -4.78
C VAL A 9 -8.54 6.85 -3.94
N LEU A 10 -8.99 5.61 -3.68
CA LEU A 10 -10.12 5.31 -2.81
C LEU A 10 -9.65 5.00 -1.40
N GLY A 11 -10.19 5.73 -0.43
CA GLY A 11 -9.74 5.72 0.95
C GLY A 11 -8.68 6.79 1.20
N SER A 12 -8.97 7.73 2.08
CA SER A 12 -8.08 8.85 2.42
C SER A 12 -7.31 8.65 3.74
N GLY A 13 -7.30 7.41 4.23
CA GLY A 13 -6.58 7.00 5.44
C GLY A 13 -5.06 7.20 5.33
N ILE A 14 -4.30 6.54 6.24
CA ILE A 14 -2.83 6.69 6.34
C ILE A 14 -2.14 6.41 5.00
N MET A 15 -2.52 5.34 4.31
CA MET A 15 -1.92 5.00 3.02
C MET A 15 -2.42 5.90 1.89
N GLY A 16 -3.74 6.11 1.79
CA GLY A 16 -4.33 6.79 0.65
C GLY A 16 -3.87 8.24 0.50
N HIS A 17 -3.85 9.04 1.58
CA HIS A 17 -3.36 10.41 1.46
C HIS A 17 -1.85 10.48 1.13
N GLY A 18 -1.08 9.50 1.61
CA GLY A 18 0.35 9.41 1.30
C GLY A 18 0.60 9.03 -0.15
N ILE A 19 -0.13 8.05 -0.70
CA ILE A 19 -0.08 7.64 -2.11
C ILE A 19 -0.49 8.81 -3.01
N ALA A 20 -1.59 9.49 -2.66
CA ALA A 20 -2.06 10.68 -3.37
C ALA A 20 -0.98 11.77 -3.44
N GLN A 21 -0.34 12.09 -2.30
CA GLN A 21 0.76 13.06 -2.25
C GLN A 21 1.93 12.66 -3.13
N VAL A 22 2.39 11.40 -3.05
CA VAL A 22 3.54 10.91 -3.84
C VAL A 22 3.27 11.04 -5.34
N ALA A 23 2.10 10.60 -5.81
CA ALA A 23 1.76 10.69 -7.21
C ALA A 23 1.58 12.16 -7.68
N ALA A 24 0.98 13.03 -6.86
CA ALA A 24 0.84 14.45 -7.16
C ALA A 24 2.20 15.17 -7.25
N THR A 25 3.20 14.73 -6.48
CA THR A 25 4.55 15.33 -6.46
C THR A 25 5.23 15.25 -7.83
N VAL A 26 4.98 14.22 -8.60
CA VAL A 26 5.56 14.03 -9.93
C VAL A 26 4.64 14.47 -11.07
N GLY A 27 3.52 15.14 -10.76
CA GLY A 27 2.69 15.83 -11.75
C GLY A 27 1.38 15.13 -12.12
N TYR A 28 1.04 13.98 -11.54
CA TYR A 28 -0.27 13.35 -11.80
C TYR A 28 -1.42 14.17 -11.21
N ASN A 29 -2.56 14.19 -11.93
CA ASN A 29 -3.82 14.71 -11.40
C ASN A 29 -4.48 13.64 -10.54
N ILE A 30 -4.74 13.98 -9.28
CA ILE A 30 -5.23 13.04 -8.28
C ILE A 30 -6.65 13.41 -7.86
N VAL A 31 -7.53 12.42 -7.88
CA VAL A 31 -8.78 12.47 -7.13
C VAL A 31 -8.62 11.64 -5.89
N LEU A 32 -8.76 12.25 -4.71
CA LEU A 32 -8.77 11.56 -3.43
C LEU A 32 -10.21 11.41 -2.97
N ARG A 33 -10.70 10.18 -2.91
CA ARG A 33 -12.08 9.87 -2.56
C ARG A 33 -12.19 9.20 -1.20
N ASP A 34 -13.14 9.65 -0.40
CA ASP A 34 -13.59 8.93 0.79
C ASP A 34 -15.12 9.05 0.96
N ILE A 35 -15.68 8.29 1.90
CA ILE A 35 -17.14 8.24 2.14
C ILE A 35 -17.66 9.51 2.82
N GLU A 36 -16.81 10.24 3.54
CA GLU A 36 -17.18 11.43 4.29
C GLU A 36 -16.22 12.59 4.04
N GLN A 37 -16.76 13.81 3.97
CA GLN A 37 -15.98 15.03 3.80
C GLN A 37 -14.97 15.23 4.93
N SER A 38 -15.32 14.86 6.15
CA SER A 38 -14.45 14.97 7.34
C SER A 38 -13.15 14.17 7.20
N PHE A 39 -13.18 12.98 6.57
CA PHE A 39 -12.00 12.17 6.29
C PHE A 39 -11.11 12.83 5.25
N LEU A 40 -11.71 13.38 4.20
CA LEU A 40 -11.00 14.13 3.16
C LEU A 40 -10.34 15.39 3.70
N ASP A 41 -11.05 16.16 4.53
CA ASP A 41 -10.51 17.36 5.16
C ASP A 41 -9.28 17.03 6.04
N ASN A 42 -9.35 15.95 6.81
CA ASN A 42 -8.23 15.44 7.61
C ASN A 42 -7.05 15.02 6.73
N ALA A 43 -7.30 14.30 5.64
CA ALA A 43 -6.28 13.87 4.70
C ALA A 43 -5.58 15.07 4.06
N MET A 44 -6.35 16.05 3.59
CA MET A 44 -5.81 17.28 2.99
C MET A 44 -4.99 18.12 4.00
N LYS A 45 -5.40 18.18 5.28
CA LYS A 45 -4.60 18.81 6.34
C LYS A 45 -3.26 18.09 6.54
N LYS A 46 -3.24 16.74 6.54
CA LYS A 46 -2.01 15.94 6.67
C LYS A 46 -1.08 16.14 5.48
N ILE A 47 -1.62 16.17 4.24
CA ILE A 47 -0.84 16.45 3.03
C ILE A 47 -0.22 17.84 3.12
N LYS A 48 -1.01 18.86 3.46
CA LYS A 48 -0.53 20.24 3.61
C LYS A 48 0.57 20.35 4.66
N TRP A 49 0.39 19.69 5.80
CA TRP A 49 1.41 19.63 6.86
C TRP A 49 2.69 18.95 6.38
N SER A 50 2.57 17.81 5.70
CA SER A 50 3.71 17.05 5.16
C SER A 50 4.52 17.88 4.16
N LEU A 51 3.85 18.54 3.20
CA LEU A 51 4.48 19.43 2.23
C LEU A 51 5.15 20.65 2.94
N GLY A 52 4.46 21.25 3.91
CA GLY A 52 5.01 22.33 4.72
C GLY A 52 6.31 21.94 5.44
N LYS A 53 6.40 20.69 5.95
CA LYS A 53 7.65 20.19 6.56
C LYS A 53 8.81 20.06 5.55
N LEU A 54 8.53 19.79 4.28
CA LEU A 54 9.55 19.78 3.23
C LEU A 54 10.02 21.20 2.92
N VAL A 55 9.12 22.18 2.91
CA VAL A 55 9.46 23.59 2.71
C VAL A 55 10.28 24.12 3.90
N GLU A 56 9.86 23.86 5.13
CA GLU A 56 10.63 24.24 6.36
C GLU A 56 12.06 23.67 6.32
N LYS A 57 12.22 22.44 5.85
CA LYS A 57 13.53 21.78 5.70
C LYS A 57 14.29 22.18 4.43
N ARG A 58 13.80 23.14 3.66
CA ARG A 58 14.38 23.63 2.38
C ARG A 58 14.59 22.51 1.33
N LYS A 59 13.76 21.46 1.39
CA LYS A 59 13.77 20.35 0.40
C LYS A 59 12.80 20.60 -0.76
N MET A 60 11.96 21.64 -0.65
CA MET A 60 10.94 22.01 -1.62
C MET A 60 10.66 23.51 -1.54
N SER A 61 10.32 24.16 -2.64
CA SER A 61 9.84 25.54 -2.63
C SER A 61 8.37 25.61 -2.19
N GLN A 62 7.92 26.77 -1.69
CA GLN A 62 6.49 26.96 -1.37
C GLN A 62 5.62 26.82 -2.63
N ASN A 63 6.07 27.36 -3.78
CA ASN A 63 5.34 27.26 -5.05
C ASN A 63 5.16 25.82 -5.51
N ASP A 64 6.18 24.97 -5.34
CA ASP A 64 6.07 23.55 -5.65
C ASP A 64 5.08 22.84 -4.70
N ALA A 65 5.14 23.15 -3.41
CA ALA A 65 4.21 22.61 -2.42
C ALA A 65 2.76 22.97 -2.73
N ASP A 66 2.50 24.23 -3.08
CA ASP A 66 1.16 24.72 -3.46
C ASP A 66 0.69 24.08 -4.77
N SER A 67 1.59 23.94 -5.75
CA SER A 67 1.29 23.24 -7.01
C SER A 67 0.94 21.77 -6.81
N ILE A 68 1.69 21.05 -5.96
CA ILE A 68 1.43 19.64 -5.63
C ILE A 68 0.07 19.52 -4.92
N TYR A 69 -0.18 20.35 -3.93
CA TYR A 69 -1.45 20.38 -3.20
C TYR A 69 -2.62 20.65 -4.14
N GLY A 70 -2.48 21.58 -5.08
CA GLY A 70 -3.49 21.94 -6.07
C GLY A 70 -3.84 20.85 -7.09
N ARG A 71 -2.97 19.81 -7.24
CA ARG A 71 -3.26 18.64 -8.10
C ARG A 71 -4.15 17.61 -7.44
N ILE A 72 -4.46 17.74 -6.14
CA ILE A 72 -5.24 16.76 -5.39
C ILE A 72 -6.64 17.33 -5.17
N THR A 73 -7.64 16.68 -5.76
CA THR A 73 -9.04 17.06 -5.64
C THR A 73 -9.76 16.09 -4.71
N PRO A 74 -10.22 16.53 -3.53
CA PRO A 74 -11.02 15.71 -2.65
C PRO A 74 -12.46 15.56 -3.17
N VAL A 75 -13.00 14.34 -3.23
CA VAL A 75 -14.34 14.04 -3.77
C VAL A 75 -15.04 12.99 -2.93
N VAL A 76 -16.26 13.21 -2.49
CA VAL A 76 -17.07 12.23 -1.73
C VAL A 76 -17.83 11.29 -2.66
N ASP A 77 -18.46 11.84 -3.71
CA ASP A 77 -19.24 11.04 -4.65
C ASP A 77 -18.35 10.10 -5.48
N LEU A 78 -18.69 8.81 -5.51
CA LEU A 78 -17.88 7.80 -6.21
C LEU A 78 -17.94 7.97 -7.73
N LYS A 79 -19.12 8.27 -8.27
CA LYS A 79 -19.30 8.46 -9.72
C LYS A 79 -18.49 9.63 -10.23
N ASP A 80 -18.51 10.76 -9.49
CA ASP A 80 -17.71 11.93 -9.85
C ASP A 80 -16.21 11.66 -9.71
N ALA A 81 -15.80 10.91 -8.71
CA ALA A 81 -14.41 10.54 -8.51
C ALA A 81 -13.84 9.68 -9.64
N LEU A 82 -14.67 8.82 -10.24
CA LEU A 82 -14.24 7.86 -11.27
C LEU A 82 -14.26 8.43 -12.71
N LYS A 83 -14.81 9.63 -12.93
CA LYS A 83 -14.83 10.25 -14.26
C LYS A 83 -13.41 10.38 -14.83
N GLU A 84 -13.20 9.92 -16.04
CA GLU A 84 -11.91 9.98 -16.77
C GLU A 84 -10.71 9.39 -16.01
N THR A 85 -10.95 8.45 -15.10
CA THR A 85 -9.89 7.79 -14.32
C THR A 85 -9.13 6.81 -15.19
N ASP A 86 -7.81 6.98 -15.28
CA ASP A 86 -6.94 6.03 -15.98
C ASP A 86 -6.50 4.89 -15.06
N LEU A 87 -6.20 5.20 -13.79
CA LEU A 87 -5.83 4.25 -12.76
C LEU A 87 -6.58 4.52 -11.47
N LEU A 88 -7.20 3.50 -10.93
CA LEU A 88 -7.78 3.46 -9.60
C LEU A 88 -6.80 2.76 -8.64
N ILE A 89 -6.45 3.38 -7.52
CA ILE A 89 -5.71 2.76 -6.42
C ILE A 89 -6.61 2.67 -5.20
N GLU A 90 -6.98 1.46 -4.81
CA GLU A 90 -7.80 1.20 -3.64
C GLU A 90 -6.92 1.10 -2.39
N ALA A 91 -7.23 1.89 -1.36
CA ALA A 91 -6.58 1.95 -0.06
C ALA A 91 -7.61 2.03 1.09
N VAL A 92 -8.74 1.34 0.93
CA VAL A 92 -9.78 1.20 1.97
C VAL A 92 -9.35 0.17 3.02
N PRO A 93 -10.05 0.06 4.18
CA PRO A 93 -9.72 -0.91 5.21
C PRO A 93 -9.57 -2.35 4.69
N GLU A 94 -8.68 -3.12 5.31
CA GLU A 94 -8.24 -4.45 4.88
C GLU A 94 -9.26 -5.53 5.22
N GLU A 95 -10.44 -5.44 4.61
CA GLU A 95 -11.58 -6.33 4.81
C GLU A 95 -12.14 -6.77 3.46
N MET A 96 -12.12 -8.08 3.16
CA MET A 96 -12.55 -8.61 1.87
C MET A 96 -14.00 -8.25 1.53
N GLU A 97 -14.91 -8.35 2.49
CA GLU A 97 -16.34 -8.04 2.27
C GLU A 97 -16.57 -6.54 1.98
N LEU A 98 -15.79 -5.66 2.59
CA LEU A 98 -15.81 -4.24 2.25
C LEU A 98 -15.30 -4.01 0.82
N LYS A 99 -14.15 -4.62 0.48
CA LYS A 99 -13.55 -4.48 -0.86
C LYS A 99 -14.46 -5.03 -1.95
N LYS A 100 -15.20 -6.13 -1.70
CA LYS A 100 -16.23 -6.64 -2.62
C LYS A 100 -17.27 -5.58 -2.96
N LYS A 101 -17.83 -4.91 -1.93
CA LYS A 101 -18.82 -3.84 -2.13
C LYS A 101 -18.22 -2.68 -2.91
N VAL A 102 -17.02 -2.24 -2.53
CA VAL A 102 -16.31 -1.15 -3.22
C VAL A 102 -16.10 -1.47 -4.69
N TYR A 103 -15.61 -2.66 -5.04
CA TYR A 103 -15.38 -3.02 -6.45
C TYR A 103 -16.67 -3.21 -7.25
N ALA A 104 -17.75 -3.70 -6.64
CA ALA A 104 -19.05 -3.75 -7.30
C ALA A 104 -19.58 -2.34 -7.67
N ASP A 105 -19.42 -1.38 -6.73
CA ASP A 105 -19.79 0.02 -6.98
C ASP A 105 -18.87 0.66 -8.03
N VAL A 106 -17.56 0.40 -7.95
CA VAL A 106 -16.56 0.90 -8.91
C VAL A 106 -16.85 0.40 -10.33
N ASP A 107 -17.16 -0.89 -10.49
CA ASP A 107 -17.48 -1.47 -11.80
C ASP A 107 -18.72 -0.85 -12.46
N THR A 108 -19.61 -0.25 -11.66
CA THR A 108 -20.79 0.44 -12.17
C THR A 108 -20.46 1.77 -12.86
N TYR A 109 -19.41 2.46 -12.39
CA TYR A 109 -19.12 3.84 -12.83
C TYR A 109 -17.78 4.00 -13.56
N ALA A 110 -16.83 3.07 -13.37
CA ALA A 110 -15.52 3.17 -13.99
C ALA A 110 -15.56 2.87 -15.50
N GLU A 111 -14.86 3.68 -16.27
CA GLU A 111 -14.71 3.47 -17.72
C GLU A 111 -13.92 2.17 -18.02
N ASP A 112 -14.18 1.55 -19.18
CA ASP A 112 -13.52 0.29 -19.59
C ASP A 112 -11.99 0.38 -19.66
N LYS A 113 -11.45 1.57 -19.89
CA LYS A 113 -10.00 1.82 -19.95
C LYS A 113 -9.32 1.77 -18.58
N THR A 114 -10.07 1.96 -17.48
CA THR A 114 -9.52 2.12 -16.13
C THR A 114 -8.79 0.88 -15.66
N LEU A 115 -7.55 1.04 -15.23
CA LEU A 115 -6.78 0.02 -14.52
C LEU A 115 -7.15 0.04 -13.03
N TYR A 116 -7.23 -1.12 -12.41
CA TYR A 116 -7.51 -1.25 -10.97
C TYR A 116 -6.26 -1.73 -10.24
N ALA A 117 -5.93 -1.05 -9.17
CA ALA A 117 -4.88 -1.46 -8.26
C ALA A 117 -5.40 -1.51 -6.82
N SER A 118 -4.98 -2.51 -6.05
CA SER A 118 -5.22 -2.56 -4.60
C SER A 118 -3.93 -2.38 -3.85
N ASN A 119 -3.96 -1.56 -2.79
CA ASN A 119 -2.85 -1.39 -1.86
C ASN A 119 -2.93 -2.39 -0.69
N THR A 120 -3.60 -3.52 -0.88
CA THR A 120 -3.65 -4.58 0.13
C THR A 120 -2.26 -5.05 0.53
N SER A 121 -2.10 -5.47 1.78
CA SER A 121 -0.85 -6.07 2.29
C SER A 121 -0.90 -7.60 2.37
N THR A 122 -2.10 -8.20 2.39
CA THR A 122 -2.24 -9.63 2.65
C THR A 122 -3.32 -10.33 1.83
N LEU A 123 -4.33 -9.59 1.34
CA LEU A 123 -5.43 -10.19 0.59
C LEU A 123 -4.99 -10.59 -0.82
N PRO A 124 -5.42 -11.76 -1.33
CA PRO A 124 -5.01 -12.25 -2.65
C PRO A 124 -5.52 -11.37 -3.79
N ILE A 125 -4.61 -10.92 -4.63
CA ILE A 125 -4.93 -10.10 -5.80
C ILE A 125 -5.83 -10.83 -6.77
N SER A 126 -5.60 -12.13 -7.00
CA SER A 126 -6.43 -12.96 -7.87
C SER A 126 -7.87 -13.09 -7.40
N GLU A 127 -8.09 -13.14 -6.08
CA GLU A 127 -9.43 -13.19 -5.50
C GLU A 127 -10.15 -11.87 -5.72
N MET A 128 -9.51 -10.74 -5.41
CA MET A 128 -10.07 -9.41 -5.63
C MET A 128 -10.33 -9.12 -7.11
N ALA A 129 -9.39 -9.50 -8.00
CA ALA A 129 -9.56 -9.37 -9.44
C ALA A 129 -10.81 -10.10 -9.95
N SER A 130 -11.12 -11.27 -9.39
CA SER A 130 -12.31 -12.05 -9.75
C SER A 130 -13.64 -11.41 -9.35
N LEU A 131 -13.60 -10.40 -8.47
CA LEU A 131 -14.78 -9.63 -8.05
C LEU A 131 -15.12 -8.51 -9.03
N THR A 132 -14.27 -8.26 -10.03
CA THR A 132 -14.42 -7.17 -10.99
C THR A 132 -14.73 -7.68 -12.39
N SER A 133 -15.33 -6.85 -13.23
CA SER A 133 -15.59 -7.14 -14.64
C SER A 133 -14.31 -7.18 -15.51
N ARG A 134 -13.16 -6.77 -14.96
CA ARG A 134 -11.90 -6.60 -15.70
C ARG A 134 -10.66 -7.18 -15.02
N PRO A 135 -10.65 -8.48 -14.71
CA PRO A 135 -9.57 -9.12 -13.94
C PRO A 135 -8.19 -9.03 -14.61
N SER A 136 -8.14 -8.90 -15.95
CA SER A 136 -6.88 -8.70 -16.68
C SER A 136 -6.24 -7.32 -16.44
N ARG A 137 -7.03 -6.33 -15.99
CA ARG A 137 -6.62 -4.97 -15.67
C ARG A 137 -6.53 -4.72 -14.16
N PHE A 138 -6.48 -5.75 -13.36
CA PHE A 138 -6.36 -5.68 -11.91
C PHE A 138 -4.96 -6.08 -11.45
N ILE A 139 -4.37 -5.31 -10.51
CA ILE A 139 -3.02 -5.55 -10.01
C ILE A 139 -2.90 -5.14 -8.52
N GLY A 140 -1.97 -5.73 -7.78
CA GLY A 140 -1.55 -5.24 -6.48
C GLY A 140 -0.45 -4.19 -6.61
N LEU A 141 -0.59 -3.07 -5.90
CA LEU A 141 0.44 -2.06 -5.70
C LEU A 141 0.61 -1.83 -4.21
N HIS A 142 1.44 -2.65 -3.57
CA HIS A 142 1.64 -2.63 -2.13
C HIS A 142 2.71 -1.60 -1.75
N PHE A 143 2.25 -0.42 -1.34
CA PHE A 143 3.09 0.63 -0.76
C PHE A 143 3.35 0.35 0.71
N PHE A 144 4.50 0.80 1.20
CA PHE A 144 4.87 0.69 2.62
C PHE A 144 4.65 2.00 3.35
N ASN A 145 4.28 1.91 4.63
CA ASN A 145 4.00 3.07 5.48
C ASN A 145 5.30 3.69 6.05
N PRO A 146 5.51 5.02 5.96
CA PRO A 146 4.70 5.98 5.23
C PRO A 146 5.07 6.06 3.73
N PRO A 147 4.10 6.11 2.81
CA PRO A 147 4.36 6.08 1.36
C PRO A 147 5.32 7.18 0.87
N GLN A 148 5.32 8.34 1.55
CA GLN A 148 6.19 9.45 1.19
C GLN A 148 7.67 9.15 1.39
N LEU A 149 8.01 8.29 2.34
CA LEU A 149 9.40 8.00 2.74
C LEU A 149 9.89 6.65 2.21
N MET A 150 9.02 5.64 2.24
CA MET A 150 9.42 4.28 1.84
C MET A 150 9.62 4.18 0.33
N PRO A 151 10.81 3.76 -0.12
CA PRO A 151 11.12 3.71 -1.56
C PRO A 151 10.46 2.53 -2.27
N LEU A 152 10.26 1.40 -1.58
CA LEU A 152 9.79 0.15 -2.16
C LEU A 152 8.29 0.16 -2.43
N VAL A 153 7.89 -0.39 -3.59
CA VAL A 153 6.52 -0.80 -3.89
C VAL A 153 6.55 -2.20 -4.50
N GLU A 154 5.86 -3.15 -3.88
CA GLU A 154 5.65 -4.45 -4.49
C GLU A 154 4.58 -4.35 -5.56
N VAL A 155 4.85 -4.92 -6.73
CA VAL A 155 3.92 -5.01 -7.86
C VAL A 155 3.49 -6.47 -8.01
N ILE A 156 2.23 -6.76 -7.75
CA ILE A 156 1.72 -8.13 -7.62
C ILE A 156 0.65 -8.39 -8.69
N PRO A 157 0.97 -9.06 -9.80
CA PRO A 157 -0.04 -9.50 -10.75
C PRO A 157 -0.88 -10.63 -10.15
N GLY A 158 -2.20 -10.55 -10.31
CA GLY A 158 -3.09 -11.67 -10.11
C GLY A 158 -2.96 -12.66 -11.26
N ARG A 159 -3.61 -13.82 -11.14
CA ARG A 159 -3.53 -14.92 -12.13
C ARG A 159 -3.97 -14.50 -13.54
N LEU A 160 -4.90 -13.57 -13.67
CA LEU A 160 -5.46 -13.10 -14.94
C LEU A 160 -4.92 -11.73 -15.37
N THR A 161 -4.06 -11.10 -14.58
CA THR A 161 -3.47 -9.79 -14.92
C THR A 161 -2.65 -9.91 -16.21
N ASP A 162 -2.93 -9.05 -17.16
CA ASP A 162 -2.21 -9.05 -18.43
C ASP A 162 -0.82 -8.39 -18.33
N SER A 163 0.07 -8.72 -19.26
CA SER A 163 1.43 -8.20 -19.29
C SER A 163 1.50 -6.69 -19.51
N ARG A 164 0.50 -6.11 -20.16
CA ARG A 164 0.41 -4.65 -20.37
C ARG A 164 0.10 -3.94 -19.06
N THR A 165 -0.82 -4.45 -18.25
CA THR A 165 -1.13 -3.93 -16.92
C THR A 165 0.11 -3.98 -16.03
N VAL A 166 0.87 -5.07 -16.06
CA VAL A 166 2.14 -5.20 -15.31
C VAL A 166 3.15 -4.15 -15.78
N SER A 167 3.35 -4.00 -17.09
CA SER A 167 4.32 -3.02 -17.64
C SER A 167 3.96 -1.59 -17.25
N ILE A 168 2.69 -1.19 -17.43
CA ILE A 168 2.21 0.15 -17.06
C ILE A 168 2.42 0.41 -15.57
N SER A 169 2.17 -0.59 -14.71
CA SER A 169 2.33 -0.48 -13.27
C SER A 169 3.80 -0.32 -12.85
N LEU A 170 4.69 -1.10 -13.44
CA LEU A 170 6.14 -0.98 -13.17
C LEU A 170 6.66 0.40 -13.59
N ASP A 171 6.25 0.88 -14.76
CA ASP A 171 6.64 2.20 -15.27
C ASP A 171 6.06 3.33 -14.41
N LEU A 172 4.80 3.22 -13.99
CA LEU A 172 4.19 4.17 -13.05
C LEU A 172 5.00 4.27 -11.76
N ILE A 173 5.32 3.13 -11.14
CA ILE A 173 6.05 3.11 -9.86
C ILE A 173 7.44 3.74 -10.01
N ARG A 174 8.15 3.50 -11.11
CA ARG A 174 9.41 4.21 -11.40
C ARG A 174 9.19 5.71 -11.60
N ASN A 175 8.15 6.10 -12.35
CA ASN A 175 7.85 7.50 -12.63
C ASN A 175 7.52 8.30 -11.38
N ILE A 176 6.87 7.68 -10.38
CA ILE A 176 6.62 8.33 -9.08
C ILE A 176 7.85 8.30 -8.13
N GLY A 177 9.03 7.94 -8.65
CA GLY A 177 10.29 7.94 -7.89
C GLY A 177 10.41 6.80 -6.87
N LYS A 178 9.70 5.68 -7.09
CA LYS A 178 9.75 4.49 -6.24
C LYS A 178 10.45 3.33 -6.94
N GLU A 179 10.90 2.37 -6.14
CA GLU A 179 11.54 1.14 -6.61
C GLU A 179 10.50 0.03 -6.72
N PRO A 180 10.10 -0.38 -7.94
CA PRO A 180 9.15 -1.47 -8.09
C PRO A 180 9.83 -2.84 -7.95
N VAL A 181 9.27 -3.70 -7.13
CA VAL A 181 9.66 -5.11 -7.04
C VAL A 181 8.51 -5.98 -7.50
N LEU A 182 8.74 -6.73 -8.60
CA LEU A 182 7.73 -7.62 -9.16
C LEU A 182 7.63 -8.91 -8.36
N CYS A 183 6.49 -9.12 -7.72
CA CYS A 183 6.12 -10.40 -7.14
C CYS A 183 5.54 -11.29 -8.25
N LYS A 184 6.33 -12.25 -8.75
CA LYS A 184 5.98 -13.06 -9.93
C LYS A 184 4.73 -13.93 -9.75
N LYS A 185 4.29 -14.15 -8.50
CA LYS A 185 3.11 -14.94 -8.16
C LYS A 185 2.35 -14.25 -7.04
N ASP A 186 1.04 -14.28 -7.13
CA ASP A 186 0.13 -13.85 -6.07
C ASP A 186 0.15 -14.90 -4.94
N VAL A 187 0.98 -14.65 -3.94
CA VAL A 187 1.11 -15.47 -2.74
C VAL A 187 0.81 -14.62 -1.51
N VAL A 188 0.23 -15.22 -0.49
CA VAL A 188 -0.13 -14.51 0.76
C VAL A 188 1.12 -13.88 1.40
N GLY A 189 1.02 -12.60 1.77
CA GLY A 189 2.14 -11.83 2.35
C GLY A 189 3.21 -11.39 1.34
N PHE A 190 2.99 -11.65 0.05
CA PHE A 190 3.84 -11.26 -1.09
C PHE A 190 5.32 -11.61 -0.87
N ILE A 191 6.23 -10.65 -0.82
CA ILE A 191 7.66 -10.89 -0.57
C ILE A 191 8.03 -10.41 0.83
N VAL A 192 7.80 -9.13 1.15
CA VAL A 192 8.27 -8.52 2.40
C VAL A 192 7.60 -9.13 3.61
N ASN A 193 6.26 -9.18 3.65
CA ASN A 193 5.55 -9.76 4.79
C ASN A 193 5.81 -11.26 4.93
N ARG A 194 6.00 -11.96 3.81
CA ARG A 194 6.34 -13.39 3.82
C ARG A 194 7.72 -13.69 4.41
N ILE A 195 8.61 -12.72 4.42
CA ILE A 195 9.93 -12.82 5.07
C ILE A 195 9.85 -12.27 6.50
N PHE A 196 9.30 -11.07 6.67
CA PHE A 196 9.33 -10.33 7.92
C PHE A 196 8.47 -10.98 9.02
N ILE A 197 7.23 -11.36 8.71
CA ILE A 197 6.32 -11.91 9.74
C ILE A 197 6.84 -13.22 10.33
N PRO A 198 7.32 -14.21 9.56
CA PRO A 198 7.98 -15.39 10.14
C PRO A 198 9.21 -15.05 10.98
N LEU A 199 9.99 -14.02 10.63
CA LEU A 199 11.12 -13.58 11.46
C LEU A 199 10.68 -13.07 12.82
N VAL A 200 9.55 -12.34 12.90
CA VAL A 200 9.00 -11.87 14.18
C VAL A 200 8.57 -13.04 15.04
N HIS A 201 7.91 -14.04 14.48
CA HIS A 201 7.50 -15.25 15.20
C HIS A 201 8.71 -16.05 15.69
N GLU A 202 9.75 -16.22 14.87
CA GLU A 202 10.96 -16.94 15.28
C GLU A 202 11.73 -16.18 16.35
N ALA A 203 11.80 -14.84 16.27
CA ALA A 203 12.38 -14.02 17.33
C ALA A 203 11.62 -14.20 18.67
N ALA A 204 10.29 -14.28 18.62
CA ALA A 204 9.46 -14.55 19.80
C ALA A 204 9.72 -15.96 20.37
N HIS A 205 9.91 -16.97 19.52
CA HIS A 205 10.31 -18.30 19.95
C HIS A 205 11.69 -18.33 20.62
N CYS A 206 12.66 -17.54 20.11
CA CYS A 206 13.98 -17.40 20.75
C CYS A 206 13.85 -16.76 22.13
N LEU A 207 13.02 -15.76 22.30
CA LEU A 207 12.77 -15.10 23.58
C LEU A 207 12.09 -16.05 24.57
N ASP A 208 11.05 -16.77 24.17
CA ASP A 208 10.28 -17.68 25.01
C ASP A 208 11.09 -18.90 25.49
N ARG A 209 12.13 -19.28 24.73
CA ARG A 209 13.07 -20.35 25.08
C ARG A 209 14.29 -19.88 25.85
N ASP A 210 14.30 -18.66 26.36
CA ASP A 210 15.44 -18.06 27.06
C ASP A 210 16.76 -18.15 26.26
N THR A 211 16.69 -18.16 24.93
CA THR A 211 17.87 -18.21 24.08
C THR A 211 18.69 -16.92 24.20
N ALA A 212 18.03 -15.78 24.31
CA ALA A 212 18.62 -14.46 24.54
C ALA A 212 17.53 -13.48 24.97
N GLU A 213 17.96 -12.36 25.59
CA GLU A 213 17.09 -11.22 25.89
C GLU A 213 16.66 -10.51 24.61
N MET A 214 15.49 -9.84 24.64
CA MET A 214 14.92 -9.09 23.52
C MET A 214 15.95 -8.14 22.87
N THR A 215 16.66 -7.36 23.67
CA THR A 215 17.69 -6.41 23.20
C THR A 215 18.90 -7.08 22.56
N GLN A 216 19.22 -8.31 22.97
CA GLN A 216 20.30 -9.10 22.38
C GLN A 216 19.90 -9.69 21.03
N ILE A 217 18.65 -10.15 20.90
CA ILE A 217 18.08 -10.61 19.61
C ILE A 217 18.07 -9.46 18.60
N ASP A 218 17.58 -8.28 18.99
CA ASP A 218 17.59 -7.09 18.15
C ASP A 218 19.01 -6.66 17.77
N SER A 219 19.96 -6.72 18.70
CA SER A 219 21.37 -6.43 18.44
C SER A 219 21.99 -7.41 17.43
N ALA A 220 21.72 -8.70 17.56
CA ALA A 220 22.21 -9.71 16.62
C ALA A 220 21.73 -9.45 15.19
N VAL A 221 20.46 -9.08 15.02
CA VAL A 221 19.86 -8.76 13.72
C VAL A 221 20.50 -7.48 13.14
N LYS A 222 20.65 -6.42 13.95
CA LYS A 222 21.25 -5.17 13.50
C LYS A 222 22.73 -5.34 13.10
N PHE A 223 23.53 -5.95 13.95
CA PHE A 223 24.99 -5.97 13.78
C PHE A 223 25.51 -7.11 12.90
N LYS A 224 24.80 -8.23 12.81
CA LYS A 224 25.22 -9.36 11.98
C LYS A 224 24.49 -9.45 10.65
N MET A 225 23.19 -9.16 10.65
CA MET A 225 22.36 -9.22 9.44
C MET A 225 22.27 -7.86 8.73
N ALA A 226 22.83 -6.80 9.32
CA ALA A 226 22.84 -5.43 8.80
C ALA A 226 21.43 -4.83 8.58
N PHE A 227 20.46 -5.22 9.39
CA PHE A 227 19.16 -4.59 9.37
C PHE A 227 19.24 -3.20 10.04
N PRO A 228 18.50 -2.21 9.54
CA PRO A 228 18.50 -0.86 10.11
C PRO A 228 17.86 -0.80 11.51
N MET A 229 17.02 -1.78 11.83
CA MET A 229 16.29 -1.93 13.11
C MET A 229 16.33 -3.38 13.56
N GLY A 230 16.21 -3.62 14.87
CA GLY A 230 15.97 -4.95 15.41
C GLY A 230 14.57 -5.48 15.01
N ILE A 231 14.34 -6.76 15.18
CA ILE A 231 13.06 -7.39 14.82
C ILE A 231 11.95 -6.90 15.73
N PHE A 232 12.19 -6.82 17.05
CA PHE A 232 11.21 -6.32 18.01
C PHE A 232 11.03 -4.81 17.89
N GLU A 233 12.11 -4.05 17.64
CA GLU A 233 12.03 -2.61 17.34
C GLU A 233 11.14 -2.36 16.12
N LEU A 234 11.30 -3.13 15.04
CA LEU A 234 10.50 -3.02 13.82
C LEU A 234 9.05 -3.49 14.04
N ALA A 235 8.85 -4.53 14.87
CA ALA A 235 7.53 -5.01 15.23
C ALA A 235 6.75 -3.96 16.04
N ASP A 236 7.40 -3.30 17.00
CA ASP A 236 6.82 -2.20 17.77
C ASP A 236 6.49 -1.00 16.87
N TYR A 237 7.40 -0.61 15.98
CA TYR A 237 7.19 0.46 15.00
C TYR A 237 6.04 0.18 14.04
N THR A 238 5.88 -1.07 13.59
CA THR A 238 4.80 -1.51 12.68
C THR A 238 3.45 -1.57 13.39
N GLY A 239 3.46 -1.91 14.66
CA GLY A 239 2.29 -2.19 15.49
C GLY A 239 2.01 -3.70 15.59
N LEU A 240 1.99 -4.20 16.81
CA LEU A 240 1.76 -5.64 17.09
C LEU A 240 0.37 -6.10 16.63
N ASP A 241 -0.63 -5.22 16.67
CA ASP A 241 -1.98 -5.49 16.17
C ASP A 241 -2.01 -5.68 14.64
N VAL A 242 -1.17 -4.95 13.91
CA VAL A 242 -1.00 -5.09 12.44
C VAL A 242 -0.33 -6.43 12.13
N ILE A 243 0.75 -6.76 12.85
CA ILE A 243 1.46 -8.04 12.70
C ILE A 243 0.55 -9.21 13.02
N TYR A 244 -0.20 -9.13 14.12
CA TYR A 244 -1.17 -10.18 14.51
C TYR A 244 -2.22 -10.43 13.42
N LYS A 245 -2.85 -9.37 12.91
CA LYS A 245 -3.84 -9.48 11.84
C LYS A 245 -3.26 -10.08 10.57
N ALA A 246 -2.08 -9.61 10.16
CA ALA A 246 -1.38 -10.14 9.00
C ALA A 246 -0.97 -11.60 9.18
N SER A 247 -0.45 -11.97 10.36
CA SER A 247 -0.12 -13.35 10.71
C SER A 247 -1.33 -14.27 10.61
N LYS A 248 -2.45 -13.84 11.20
CA LYS A 248 -3.70 -14.60 11.17
C LYS A 248 -4.21 -14.83 9.75
N GLU A 249 -4.18 -13.81 8.90
CA GLU A 249 -4.56 -13.92 7.50
C GLU A 249 -3.62 -14.86 6.74
N MET A 250 -2.31 -14.71 6.94
CA MET A 250 -1.31 -15.57 6.29
C MET A 250 -1.46 -17.03 6.69
N ILE A 251 -1.63 -17.34 7.99
CA ILE A 251 -1.80 -18.70 8.51
C ILE A 251 -3.12 -19.31 8.00
N SER A 252 -4.19 -18.53 7.93
CA SER A 252 -5.48 -19.03 7.45
C SER A 252 -5.44 -19.53 6.00
N ARG A 253 -4.58 -18.92 5.18
CA ARG A 253 -4.43 -19.21 3.75
C ARG A 253 -3.29 -20.18 3.42
N ASP A 254 -2.22 -20.15 4.21
CA ASP A 254 -1.07 -21.05 4.05
C ASP A 254 -0.50 -21.43 5.43
N LYS A 255 -0.94 -22.56 5.97
CA LYS A 255 -0.52 -23.08 7.30
C LYS A 255 0.98 -23.38 7.41
N LYS A 256 1.71 -23.38 6.29
CA LYS A 256 3.15 -23.70 6.27
C LYS A 256 4.02 -22.46 6.25
N VAL A 257 3.44 -21.26 6.12
CA VAL A 257 4.20 -20.01 5.96
C VAL A 257 4.82 -19.53 7.27
N ILE A 258 4.17 -19.77 8.38
CA ILE A 258 4.58 -19.30 9.71
C ILE A 258 4.52 -20.46 10.69
N ASN A 259 5.51 -20.56 11.58
CA ASN A 259 5.41 -21.29 12.83
C ASN A 259 4.86 -20.33 13.90
N PRO A 260 3.54 -20.35 14.19
CA PRO A 260 2.93 -19.30 14.99
C PRO A 260 3.37 -19.37 16.44
N HIS A 261 3.72 -18.21 17.00
CA HIS A 261 4.03 -18.06 18.42
C HIS A 261 2.80 -17.50 19.16
N PRO A 262 2.44 -18.01 20.37
CA PRO A 262 1.25 -17.61 21.10
C PRO A 262 1.20 -16.12 21.52
N LEU A 263 2.35 -15.45 21.59
CA LEU A 263 2.45 -14.01 21.94
C LEU A 263 2.16 -13.09 20.74
N ILE A 264 2.06 -13.62 19.54
CA ILE A 264 1.80 -12.92 18.27
C ILE A 264 0.59 -13.60 17.60
#